data_9b1059ea929558392fc0f3c0d1ece546
#
_entry.id   9b1059ea929558392fc0f3c0d1ece546
#
_cell.length_a   1.000
_cell.length_b   1.000
_cell.length_c   1.000
_cell.angle_alpha   90.00
_cell.angle_beta   90.00
_cell.angle_gamma   90.00
#
_symmetry.space_group_name_H-M   'P 1'
#
loop_
_entity.id
_entity.type
_entity.pdbx_description
1 polymer ?
#
loop_
_entity_poly.entity_id
_entity_poly.type
_entity_poly.pdbx_seq_one_letter_code
_entity_poly.pdbx_strand_id
1 'polypeptide(L)'
;MAEDIQEEVRKIAEKIPGCHFVSLVGYDGITVVQHAIDANFDISLYDAELSSIMLASKEVRTSLSLGNEKELIWLTDNSFFIIQPVGDDFFIYCCLKSAGSNPGVARIELNKAKDTIRKIIYPE
;
A
#
# COMPACT_ATOMS: atom_id res chain seq x y z
N MET A 1 -11.53 10.72 11.93
CA MET A 1 -11.00 9.38 11.56
C MET A 1 -10.39 9.37 10.17
N ALA A 2 -11.15 9.66 9.11
CA ALA A 2 -10.59 9.71 7.75
C ALA A 2 -9.50 10.76 7.59
N GLU A 3 -9.62 11.90 8.26
CA GLU A 3 -8.62 12.96 8.23
C GLU A 3 -7.28 12.52 8.83
N ASP A 4 -7.32 11.72 9.91
CA ASP A 4 -6.11 11.19 10.55
C ASP A 4 -5.40 10.19 9.63
N ILE A 5 -6.16 9.36 8.94
CA ILE A 5 -5.62 8.38 7.99
C ILE A 5 -5.03 9.11 6.77
N GLN A 6 -5.72 10.14 6.26
CA GLN A 6 -5.23 10.95 5.15
C GLN A 6 -3.89 11.60 5.51
N GLU A 7 -3.76 12.13 6.72
CA GLU A 7 -2.53 12.77 7.19
C GLU A 7 -1.39 11.75 7.30
N GLU A 8 -1.65 10.55 7.81
CA GLU A 8 -0.65 9.50 7.88
C GLU A 8 -0.14 9.09 6.49
N VAL A 9 -1.05 8.93 5.54
CA VAL A 9 -0.71 8.58 4.16
C VAL A 9 0.13 9.70 3.52
N ARG A 10 -0.26 10.97 3.73
CA ARG A 10 0.50 12.12 3.23
C ARG A 10 1.92 12.13 3.80
N LYS A 11 2.07 11.96 5.11
CA LYS A 11 3.37 11.99 5.78
C LYS A 11 4.33 10.95 5.22
N ILE A 12 3.87 9.72 5.05
CA ILE A 12 4.76 8.67 4.55
C ILE A 12 5.12 8.89 3.09
N ALA A 13 4.17 9.34 2.27
CA ALA A 13 4.46 9.65 0.87
C ALA A 13 5.56 10.70 0.72
N GLU A 14 5.53 11.72 1.57
CA GLU A 14 6.52 12.79 1.56
C GLU A 14 7.88 12.36 2.09
N LYS A 15 7.93 11.35 2.96
CA LYS A 15 9.18 10.85 3.55
C LYS A 15 9.93 9.83 2.70
N ILE A 16 9.25 9.19 1.74
CA ILE A 16 9.86 8.12 0.95
C ILE A 16 10.53 8.70 -0.29
N PRO A 17 11.86 8.60 -0.42
CA PRO A 17 12.55 9.09 -1.63
C PRO A 17 12.08 8.32 -2.87
N GLY A 18 11.77 9.07 -3.93
CA GLY A 18 11.33 8.49 -5.20
C GLY A 18 9.89 7.95 -5.20
N CYS A 19 9.10 8.32 -4.21
CA CYS A 19 7.70 7.92 -4.14
C CYS A 19 6.86 8.72 -5.13
N HIS A 20 6.05 8.03 -5.93
CA HIS A 20 5.05 8.66 -6.79
C HIS A 20 3.75 8.90 -6.04
N PHE A 21 3.29 7.90 -5.31
CA PHE A 21 2.07 8.01 -4.50
C PHE A 21 1.98 6.86 -3.49
N VAL A 22 1.12 7.06 -2.49
CA VAL A 22 0.74 6.04 -1.50
C VAL A 22 -0.79 5.96 -1.49
N SER A 23 -1.32 4.75 -1.38
CA SER A 23 -2.76 4.52 -1.36
C SER A 23 -3.14 3.46 -0.33
N LEU A 24 -4.25 3.69 0.36
CA LEU A 24 -4.90 2.73 1.24
C LEU A 24 -6.19 2.28 0.55
N VAL A 25 -6.33 0.98 0.35
CA VAL A 25 -7.35 0.39 -0.54
C VAL A 25 -8.05 -0.77 0.16
N GLY A 26 -9.35 -0.90 -0.07
CA GLY A 26 -10.08 -2.10 0.33
C GLY A 26 -9.80 -3.25 -0.64
N TYR A 27 -9.95 -4.48 -0.18
CA TYR A 27 -9.85 -5.66 -1.06
C TYR A 27 -10.93 -5.68 -2.13
N ASP A 28 -11.97 -4.84 -2.00
CA ASP A 28 -13.00 -4.62 -3.02
C ASP A 28 -12.54 -3.69 -4.15
N GLY A 29 -11.32 -3.18 -4.07
CA GLY A 29 -10.74 -2.29 -5.08
C GLY A 29 -11.07 -0.82 -4.89
N ILE A 30 -11.77 -0.46 -3.80
CA ILE A 30 -12.18 0.91 -3.55
C ILE A 30 -11.14 1.65 -2.71
N THR A 31 -10.72 2.82 -3.18
CA THR A 31 -9.77 3.68 -2.48
C THR A 31 -10.38 4.21 -1.18
N VAL A 32 -9.66 4.09 -0.08
CA VAL A 32 -10.01 4.74 1.19
C VAL A 32 -9.42 6.15 1.22
N VAL A 33 -8.09 6.25 1.13
CA VAL A 33 -7.37 7.51 1.01
C VAL A 33 -6.15 7.31 0.14
N GLN A 34 -5.68 8.39 -0.49
CA GLN A 34 -4.48 8.37 -1.31
C GLN A 34 -3.76 9.71 -1.21
N HIS A 35 -2.47 9.71 -1.46
CA HIS A 35 -1.69 10.93 -1.59
C HIS A 35 -0.68 10.80 -2.71
N ALA A 36 -0.78 11.66 -3.71
CA ALA A 36 0.13 11.70 -4.86
C ALA A 36 1.20 12.75 -4.66
N ILE A 37 2.46 12.36 -4.84
CA ILE A 37 3.57 13.30 -5.00
C ILE A 37 3.65 13.71 -6.47
N ASP A 38 3.40 12.77 -7.37
CA ASP A 38 3.36 12.97 -8.81
C ASP A 38 1.92 12.79 -9.29
N ALA A 39 1.33 13.83 -9.89
CA ALA A 39 -0.07 13.84 -10.30
C ALA A 39 -0.36 13.07 -11.61
N ASN A 40 0.64 12.45 -12.23
CA ASN A 40 0.49 11.79 -13.53
C ASN A 40 -0.06 10.36 -13.47
N PHE A 41 -0.56 9.93 -12.32
CA PHE A 41 -1.05 8.57 -12.15
C PHE A 41 -2.56 8.54 -11.93
N ASP A 42 -3.23 7.62 -12.64
CA ASP A 42 -4.62 7.27 -12.34
C ASP A 42 -4.63 6.26 -11.20
N ILE A 43 -4.56 6.73 -9.97
CA ILE A 43 -4.40 5.89 -8.78
C ILE A 43 -5.57 4.94 -8.61
N SER A 44 -6.79 5.36 -8.95
CA SER A 44 -7.98 4.48 -8.83
C SER A 44 -7.84 3.24 -9.71
N LEU A 45 -7.23 3.37 -10.90
CA LEU A 45 -6.95 2.22 -11.76
C LEU A 45 -5.91 1.29 -11.13
N TYR A 46 -4.86 1.86 -10.56
CA TYR A 46 -3.85 1.09 -9.82
C TYR A 46 -4.48 0.34 -8.64
N ASP A 47 -5.34 1.01 -7.89
CA ASP A 47 -6.02 0.41 -6.74
C ASP A 47 -6.85 -0.80 -7.16
N ALA A 48 -7.62 -0.67 -8.22
CA ALA A 48 -8.45 -1.76 -8.73
C ALA A 48 -7.60 -2.96 -9.20
N GLU A 49 -6.55 -2.68 -9.97
CA GLU A 49 -5.69 -3.74 -10.50
C GLU A 49 -4.89 -4.45 -9.39
N LEU A 50 -4.34 -3.69 -8.44
CA LEU A 50 -3.59 -4.28 -7.33
C LEU A 50 -4.48 -5.07 -6.38
N SER A 51 -5.74 -4.69 -6.21
CA SER A 51 -6.68 -5.49 -5.40
C SER A 51 -6.90 -6.87 -6.01
N SER A 52 -6.91 -6.99 -7.33
CA SER A 52 -7.00 -8.28 -8.02
C SER A 52 -5.80 -9.17 -7.71
N ILE A 53 -4.60 -8.59 -7.67
CA ILE A 53 -3.37 -9.31 -7.31
C ILE A 53 -3.44 -9.76 -5.85
N MET A 54 -3.91 -8.91 -4.96
CA MET A 54 -4.02 -9.24 -3.54
C MET A 54 -5.03 -10.37 -3.30
N LEU A 55 -6.15 -10.39 -4.02
CA LEU A 55 -7.12 -11.48 -3.94
C LEU A 55 -6.54 -12.79 -4.49
N ALA A 56 -5.81 -12.74 -5.61
CA ALA A 56 -5.15 -13.92 -6.16
C ALA A 56 -4.09 -14.46 -5.19
N SER A 57 -3.33 -13.58 -4.56
CA SER A 57 -2.36 -13.95 -3.52
C SER A 57 -3.04 -14.70 -2.37
N LYS A 58 -4.21 -14.22 -1.94
CA LYS A 58 -4.97 -14.86 -0.87
C LYS A 58 -5.36 -16.29 -1.24
N GLU A 59 -5.81 -16.53 -2.47
CA GLU A 59 -6.16 -17.87 -2.95
C GLU A 59 -4.94 -18.79 -2.95
N VAL A 60 -3.80 -18.31 -3.44
CA VAL A 60 -2.55 -19.07 -3.47
C VAL A 60 -2.10 -19.42 -2.04
N ARG A 61 -2.13 -18.45 -1.14
CA ARG A 61 -1.73 -18.66 0.26
C ARG A 61 -2.63 -19.70 0.94
N THR A 62 -3.92 -19.65 0.68
CA THR A 62 -4.88 -20.61 1.23
C THR A 62 -4.62 -22.01 0.68
N SER A 63 -4.48 -22.14 -0.63
CA SER A 63 -4.25 -23.43 -1.29
C SER A 63 -2.96 -24.11 -0.84
N LEU A 64 -1.91 -23.31 -0.58
CA LEU A 64 -0.60 -23.83 -0.20
C LEU A 64 -0.33 -23.77 1.31
N SER A 65 -1.30 -23.35 2.11
CA SER A 65 -1.16 -23.22 3.57
C SER A 65 0.02 -22.35 3.98
N LEU A 66 0.20 -21.22 3.31
CA LEU A 66 1.32 -20.31 3.57
C LEU A 66 1.08 -19.37 4.73
N GLY A 67 -0.16 -19.27 5.22
CA GLY A 67 -0.51 -18.33 6.28
C GLY A 67 -0.83 -16.94 5.75
N ASN A 68 -0.79 -15.95 6.63
CA ASN A 68 -1.13 -14.56 6.30
C ASN A 68 0.00 -13.88 5.54
N GLU A 69 -0.37 -13.01 4.62
CA GLU A 69 0.59 -12.19 3.89
C GLU A 69 1.12 -11.08 4.79
N LYS A 70 2.42 -10.88 4.77
CA LYS A 70 3.05 -9.76 5.48
C LYS A 70 3.40 -8.64 4.53
N GLU A 71 3.87 -8.98 3.33
CA GLU A 71 4.36 -8.00 2.37
C GLU A 71 4.44 -8.63 1.00
N LEU A 72 4.08 -7.87 -0.03
CA LEU A 72 4.31 -8.23 -1.43
C LEU A 72 5.16 -7.13 -2.05
N ILE A 73 6.30 -7.52 -2.63
CA ILE A 73 7.20 -6.60 -3.33
C ILE A 73 7.18 -6.96 -4.81
N TRP A 74 6.94 -5.96 -5.66
CA TRP A 74 6.81 -6.16 -7.10
C TRP A 74 7.61 -5.11 -7.85
N LEU A 75 8.68 -5.54 -8.50
CA LEU A 75 9.52 -4.67 -9.32
C LEU A 75 9.27 -4.96 -10.79
N THR A 76 8.95 -3.92 -11.54
CA THR A 76 8.83 -3.96 -13.00
C THR A 76 9.85 -3.00 -13.61
N ASP A 77 9.90 -2.94 -14.94
CA ASP A 77 10.83 -2.01 -15.61
C ASP A 77 10.60 -0.55 -15.21
N ASN A 78 9.35 -0.18 -14.99
CA ASN A 78 8.96 1.22 -14.81
C ASN A 78 8.53 1.57 -13.38
N SER A 79 8.29 0.60 -12.51
CA SER A 79 7.73 0.85 -11.19
C SER A 79 8.20 -0.16 -10.17
N PHE A 80 8.21 0.26 -8.91
CA PHE A 80 8.52 -0.58 -7.77
C PHE A 80 7.38 -0.45 -6.77
N PHE A 81 6.67 -1.55 -6.49
CA PHE A 81 5.56 -1.57 -5.55
C PHE A 81 5.95 -2.29 -4.27
N ILE A 82 5.55 -1.74 -3.15
CA ILE A 82 5.60 -2.41 -1.84
C ILE A 82 4.19 -2.37 -1.29
N ILE A 83 3.62 -3.54 -1.02
CA ILE A 83 2.22 -3.70 -0.62
C ILE A 83 2.17 -4.44 0.71
N GLN A 84 1.43 -3.90 1.68
CA GLN A 84 1.29 -4.51 3.00
C GLN A 84 -0.19 -4.56 3.41
N PRO A 85 -0.69 -5.71 3.88
CA PRO A 85 -2.04 -5.78 4.42
C PRO A 85 -2.20 -4.91 5.67
N VAL A 86 -3.40 -4.35 5.83
CA VAL A 86 -3.81 -3.61 7.03
C VAL A 86 -5.07 -4.30 7.56
N GLY A 87 -4.90 -5.26 8.46
CA GLY A 87 -5.99 -6.12 8.89
C GLY A 87 -6.46 -7.04 7.76
N ASP A 88 -7.71 -7.49 7.82
CA ASP A 88 -8.26 -8.46 6.87
C ASP A 88 -8.94 -7.81 5.66
N ASP A 89 -9.26 -6.52 5.74
CA ASP A 89 -10.14 -5.87 4.76
C ASP A 89 -9.42 -4.83 3.88
N PHE A 90 -8.20 -4.43 4.23
CA PHE A 90 -7.49 -3.34 3.56
C PHE A 90 -6.04 -3.68 3.30
N PHE A 91 -5.44 -2.98 2.36
CA PHE A 91 -3.99 -2.97 2.16
C PHE A 91 -3.50 -1.57 1.86
N ILE A 92 -2.26 -1.29 2.22
CA ILE A 92 -1.58 -0.03 1.91
C ILE A 92 -0.42 -0.34 0.97
N TYR A 93 -0.19 0.53 0.00
CA TYR A 93 0.95 0.36 -0.88
C TYR A 93 1.53 1.69 -1.30
N CYS A 94 2.80 1.65 -1.69
CA CYS A 94 3.45 2.76 -2.37
C CYS A 94 3.89 2.33 -3.77
N CYS A 95 3.86 3.28 -4.69
CA CYS A 95 4.43 3.15 -6.03
C CYS A 95 5.67 4.03 -6.08
N LEU A 96 6.82 3.41 -6.31
CA LEU A 96 8.10 4.09 -6.34
C LEU A 96 8.69 4.10 -7.75
N LYS A 97 9.60 5.02 -7.99
CA LYS A 97 10.43 4.98 -9.19
C LYS A 97 11.25 3.68 -9.17
N SER A 98 11.39 3.04 -10.34
CA SER A 98 12.18 1.81 -10.46
C SER A 98 13.67 2.05 -10.21
N ALA A 99 14.14 3.29 -10.40
CA ALA A 99 15.50 3.72 -10.10
C ALA A 99 15.47 5.04 -9.33
N GLY A 100 16.42 5.24 -8.41
CA GLY A 100 16.51 6.47 -7.62
C GLY A 100 15.53 6.55 -6.46
N SER A 101 14.86 5.45 -6.13
CA SER A 101 14.03 5.35 -4.93
C SER A 101 14.79 4.67 -3.79
N ASN A 102 14.18 4.64 -2.61
CA ASN A 102 14.75 3.96 -1.45
C ASN A 102 13.72 2.98 -0.86
N PRO A 103 13.71 1.72 -1.35
CA PRO A 103 12.77 0.71 -0.84
C PRO A 103 12.91 0.41 0.65
N GLY A 104 14.12 0.53 1.20
CA GLY A 104 14.35 0.30 2.63
C GLY A 104 13.61 1.31 3.48
N VAL A 105 13.70 2.60 3.14
CA VAL A 105 12.96 3.66 3.82
C VAL A 105 11.46 3.45 3.62
N ALA A 106 11.04 3.10 2.40
CA ALA A 106 9.63 2.86 2.10
C ALA A 106 9.04 1.77 3.00
N ARG A 107 9.75 0.66 3.18
CA ARG A 107 9.29 -0.45 4.03
C ARG A 107 9.16 -0.02 5.49
N ILE A 108 10.11 0.75 6.01
CA ILE A 108 10.08 1.27 7.37
C ILE A 108 8.88 2.19 7.57
N GLU A 109 8.68 3.14 6.66
CA GLU A 109 7.59 4.11 6.76
C GLU A 109 6.21 3.44 6.59
N LEU A 110 6.08 2.49 5.67
CA LEU A 110 4.84 1.74 5.51
C LEU A 110 4.51 0.91 6.75
N ASN A 111 5.50 0.27 7.38
CA ASN A 111 5.28 -0.49 8.60
C ASN A 111 4.76 0.39 9.73
N LYS A 112 5.33 1.57 9.90
CA LYS A 112 4.88 2.52 10.93
C LYS A 112 3.45 2.99 10.66
N ALA A 113 3.16 3.39 9.44
CA ALA A 113 1.84 3.88 9.06
C ALA A 113 0.79 2.78 9.16
N LYS A 114 1.13 1.57 8.74
CA LYS A 114 0.23 0.41 8.83
C LYS A 114 -0.24 0.18 10.26
N ASP A 115 0.67 0.23 11.23
CA ASP A 115 0.33 0.03 12.64
C ASP A 115 -0.57 1.16 13.16
N THR A 116 -0.26 2.40 12.82
CA THR A 116 -1.08 3.56 13.21
C THR A 116 -2.48 3.49 12.59
N ILE A 117 -2.56 3.21 11.30
CA ILE A 117 -3.83 3.14 10.56
C ILE A 117 -4.68 1.98 11.08
N ARG A 118 -4.06 0.82 11.34
CA ARG A 118 -4.74 -0.34 11.88
C ARG A 118 -5.44 -0.03 13.19
N LYS A 119 -4.79 0.70 14.09
CA LYS A 119 -5.38 1.11 15.37
C LYS A 119 -6.56 2.05 15.20
N ILE A 120 -6.56 2.86 14.15
CA ILE A 120 -7.66 3.77 13.84
C ILE A 120 -8.85 2.99 13.28
N ILE A 121 -8.61 2.07 12.33
CA ILE A 121 -9.67 1.31 11.66
C ILE A 121 -10.24 0.22 12.57
N TYR A 122 -9.39 -0.44 13.34
CA TYR A 122 -9.76 -1.54 14.23
C TYR A 122 -9.44 -1.17 15.68
N PRO A 123 -10.18 -0.23 16.29
CA PRO A 123 -9.94 0.14 17.68
C PRO A 123 -10.32 -1.00 18.62
N GLU A 124 -9.55 -1.16 19.66
CA GLU A 124 -9.82 -2.16 20.71
C GLU A 124 -10.84 -1.65 21.72
#